data_9bb8e37131165a76c9d3ba5e0fb13677
#
_entry.id   9bb8e37131165a76c9d3ba5e0fb13677
#
_cell.length_a   1.000
_cell.length_b   1.000
_cell.length_c   1.000
_cell.angle_alpha   90.00
_cell.angle_beta   90.00
_cell.angle_gamma   90.00
#
_symmetry.space_group_name_H-M   'P 1'
#
loop_
_entity.id
_entity.type
_entity.pdbx_description
1 polymer ?
#
loop_
_entity_poly.entity_id
_entity_poly.type
_entity_poly.pdbx_seq_one_letter_code
_entity_poly.pdbx_strand_id
1 'polypeptide(L)' 'MRVTLKSARVNKGLNQQEAADILGVSRTTLQSWETYKSFPTVAQLPAIEKAYGVKYDDIIFLPPNYALSGMEGET' A
#
# COMPACT_ATOMS: atom_id res chain seq x y z
N MET A 1 -6.36 12.98 3.33
CA MET A 1 -5.21 12.62 4.16
C MET A 1 -4.45 11.49 3.50
N ARG A 2 -3.15 11.57 3.47
CA ARG A 2 -2.34 10.56 2.80
C ARG A 2 -1.79 9.56 3.82
N VAL A 3 -1.87 8.28 3.48
CA VAL A 3 -1.41 7.20 4.35
C VAL A 3 -0.62 6.19 3.54
N THR A 4 0.27 5.47 4.21
CA THR A 4 0.94 4.32 3.58
C THR A 4 0.01 3.12 3.65
N LEU A 5 0.28 2.09 2.84
CA LEU A 5 -0.47 0.85 2.94
C LEU A 5 -0.40 0.28 4.36
N LYS A 6 0.79 0.31 4.95
CA LYS A 6 0.96 -0.21 6.30
C LYS A 6 0.14 0.58 7.32
N SER A 7 0.18 1.91 7.27
CA SER A 7 -0.56 2.71 8.24
C SER A 7 -2.07 2.56 8.05
N ALA A 8 -2.55 2.47 6.80
CA ALA A 8 -3.96 2.23 6.54
C ALA A 8 -4.41 0.90 7.13
N ARG A 9 -3.59 -0.13 6.99
CA ARG A 9 -3.87 -1.44 7.56
C ARG A 9 -3.93 -1.39 9.09
N VAL A 10 -2.91 -0.77 9.68
CA VAL A 10 -2.82 -0.67 11.14
C VAL A 10 -3.99 0.14 11.70
N ASN A 11 -4.36 1.22 11.02
CA ASN A 11 -5.50 2.04 11.43
C ASN A 11 -6.81 1.26 11.42
N LYS A 12 -6.90 0.22 10.60
CA LYS A 12 -8.06 -0.67 10.56
C LYS A 12 -7.98 -1.79 11.60
N GLY A 13 -6.88 -1.88 12.35
CA GLY A 13 -6.70 -2.90 13.36
C GLY A 13 -6.37 -4.27 12.79
N LEU A 14 -5.83 -4.34 11.58
CA LEU A 14 -5.53 -5.61 10.93
C LEU A 14 -4.02 -5.91 11.00
N ASN A 15 -3.68 -7.17 11.30
CA ASN A 15 -2.31 -7.61 11.13
C ASN A 15 -2.10 -8.01 9.67
N GLN A 16 -0.85 -8.30 9.30
CA GLN A 16 -0.53 -8.62 7.90
C GLN A 16 -1.27 -9.85 7.39
N GLN A 17 -1.37 -10.88 8.21
CA GLN A 17 -2.05 -12.11 7.77
C GLN A 17 -3.54 -11.86 7.55
N GLU A 18 -4.17 -11.15 8.48
CA GLU A 18 -5.59 -10.83 8.34
C GLU A 18 -5.87 -10.02 7.09
N ALA A 19 -5.04 -9.00 6.85
CA ALA A 19 -5.21 -8.16 5.67
C ALA A 19 -4.96 -8.94 4.39
N ALA A 20 -3.92 -9.77 4.36
CA ALA A 20 -3.63 -10.59 3.20
C ALA A 20 -4.79 -11.53 2.87
N ASP A 21 -5.38 -12.13 3.91
CA ASP A 21 -6.54 -13.01 3.71
C ASP A 21 -7.73 -12.24 3.11
N ILE A 22 -8.00 -11.05 3.62
CA ILE A 22 -9.09 -10.21 3.11
C ILE A 22 -8.83 -9.81 1.67
N LEU A 23 -7.59 -9.46 1.35
CA LEU A 23 -7.22 -9.01 0.00
C LEU A 23 -7.03 -10.17 -0.99
N GLY A 24 -7.02 -11.40 -0.50
CA GLY A 24 -6.86 -12.56 -1.36
C GLY A 24 -5.43 -12.73 -1.88
N VAL A 25 -4.44 -12.29 -1.14
CA VAL A 25 -3.03 -12.41 -1.52
C VAL A 25 -2.26 -13.10 -0.40
N SER A 26 -1.03 -13.53 -0.68
CA SER A 26 -0.19 -14.10 0.36
C SER A 26 0.35 -13.00 1.28
N ARG A 27 0.70 -13.38 2.49
CA ARG A 27 1.33 -12.46 3.42
C ARG A 27 2.62 -11.89 2.85
N THR A 28 3.38 -12.72 2.16
CA THR A 28 4.63 -12.29 1.50
C THR A 28 4.38 -11.20 0.47
N THR A 29 3.32 -11.36 -0.33
CA THR A 29 2.93 -10.35 -1.32
C THR A 29 2.58 -9.03 -0.64
N LEU A 30 1.77 -9.09 0.42
CA LEU A 30 1.40 -7.87 1.15
C LEU A 30 2.62 -7.20 1.76
N GLN A 31 3.53 -7.99 2.33
CA GLN A 31 4.76 -7.45 2.90
C GLN A 31 5.60 -6.76 1.83
N SER A 32 5.68 -7.33 0.63
CA SER A 32 6.39 -6.70 -0.48
C SER A 32 5.76 -5.36 -0.86
N TRP A 33 4.44 -5.27 -0.84
CA TRP A 33 3.76 -4.00 -1.11
C TRP A 33 4.08 -2.96 -0.04
N GLU A 34 4.11 -3.37 1.24
CA GLU A 34 4.35 -2.44 2.34
C GLU A 34 5.80 -1.98 2.42
N THR A 35 6.72 -2.76 1.86
CA THR A 35 8.14 -2.41 1.82
C THR A 35 8.58 -1.85 0.47
N TYR A 36 7.62 -1.58 -0.42
CA TYR A 36 7.86 -0.97 -1.74
C TYR A 36 8.70 -1.82 -2.68
N LYS A 37 8.72 -3.12 -2.47
CA LYS A 37 9.41 -4.05 -3.37
C LYS A 37 8.55 -4.42 -4.58
N SER A 38 7.24 -4.37 -4.39
CA SER A 38 6.27 -4.58 -5.46
C SER A 38 5.04 -3.73 -5.19
N PHE A 39 4.11 -3.71 -6.12
CA PHE A 39 2.94 -2.84 -6.03
C PHE A 39 1.69 -3.60 -6.46
N PRO A 40 0.54 -3.31 -5.85
CA PRO A 40 -0.71 -3.91 -6.30
C PRO A 40 -1.06 -3.46 -7.71
N THR A 41 -1.75 -4.32 -8.44
CA THR A 41 -2.24 -3.97 -9.76
C THR A 41 -3.50 -3.10 -9.63
N VAL A 42 -3.86 -2.44 -10.73
CA VAL A 42 -5.08 -1.62 -10.76
C VAL A 42 -6.30 -2.46 -10.38
N ALA A 43 -6.32 -3.73 -10.78
CA ALA A 43 -7.43 -4.62 -10.45
C ALA A 43 -7.55 -4.89 -8.95
N GLN A 44 -6.48 -4.74 -8.20
CA GLN A 44 -6.47 -4.99 -6.76
C GLN A 44 -6.83 -3.76 -5.93
N LEU A 45 -6.80 -2.57 -6.52
CA LEU A 45 -7.05 -1.34 -5.79
C LEU A 45 -8.46 -1.26 -5.17
N PRO A 46 -9.54 -1.67 -5.86
CA PRO A 46 -10.86 -1.62 -5.23
C PRO A 46 -10.96 -2.46 -3.96
N ALA A 47 -10.31 -3.62 -3.94
CA ALA A 47 -10.31 -4.47 -2.74
C ALA A 47 -9.57 -3.80 -1.59
N ILE A 48 -8.47 -3.14 -1.88
CA ILE A 48 -7.70 -2.41 -0.87
C ILE A 48 -8.53 -1.24 -0.32
N GLU A 49 -9.18 -0.49 -1.19
CA GLU A 49 -10.04 0.62 -0.76
C GLU A 49 -11.14 0.15 0.18
N LYS A 50 -11.77 -0.96 -0.18
CA LYS A 50 -12.86 -1.51 0.63
C LYS A 50 -12.34 -2.05 1.95
N ALA A 51 -11.25 -2.80 1.92
CA ALA A 51 -10.71 -3.43 3.12
C ALA A 51 -10.19 -2.40 4.12
N TYR A 52 -9.54 -1.36 3.64
CA TYR A 52 -8.90 -0.37 4.50
C TYR A 52 -9.74 0.88 4.72
N GLY A 53 -10.83 1.05 3.97
CA GLY A 53 -11.70 2.20 4.13
C GLY A 53 -11.05 3.51 3.70
N VAL A 54 -10.17 3.45 2.71
CA VAL A 54 -9.48 4.64 2.18
C VAL A 54 -9.58 4.65 0.66
N LYS A 55 -9.43 5.82 0.06
CA LYS A 55 -9.37 5.94 -1.39
C LYS A 55 -7.95 5.74 -1.85
N TYR A 56 -7.77 5.11 -3.03
CA TYR A 56 -6.42 4.88 -3.54
C TYR A 56 -5.64 6.19 -3.71
N ASP A 57 -6.32 7.29 -4.00
CA ASP A 57 -5.67 8.60 -4.12
C ASP A 57 -4.99 9.05 -2.82
N ASP A 58 -5.45 8.53 -1.69
CA ASP A 58 -4.91 8.87 -0.39
C ASP A 58 -3.79 7.93 0.04
N ILE A 59 -3.51 6.90 -0.76
CA ILE A 59 -2.48 5.91 -0.41
C ILE A 59 -1.16 6.29 -1.07
N ILE A 60 -0.11 6.29 -0.26
CA ILE A 60 1.24 6.54 -0.76
C ILE A 60 1.84 5.21 -1.19
N PHE A 61 2.01 5.02 -2.50
CA PHE A 61 2.56 3.78 -3.05
C PHE A 61 4.06 3.83 -3.31
N LEU A 62 4.67 5.00 -3.18
CA LEU A 62 6.11 5.15 -3.41
C LEU A 62 6.80 5.43 -2.07
N PRO A 63 8.04 4.96 -1.89
CA PRO A 63 8.77 5.26 -0.66
C PRO A 63 8.93 6.77 -0.48
N PRO A 64 8.99 7.26 0.77
CA PRO A 64 9.04 8.70 1.01
C PRO A 64 10.18 9.42 0.31
N ASN A 65 11.32 8.77 0.16
CA ASN A 65 12.48 9.40 -0.49
C ASN A 65 12.52 9.20 -2.00
N TYR A 66 11.59 8.43 -2.55
CA TYR A 66 11.54 8.17 -3.98
C TYR A 66 11.29 9.45 -4.77
N ALA A 67 10.34 10.23 -4.32
CA ALA A 67 9.97 11.46 -5.03
C ALA A 67 11.14 12.43 -5.11
N LEU A 68 11.91 12.54 -4.04
CA LEU A 68 13.09 13.41 -4.04
C LEU A 68 14.15 12.89 -5.01
N SER A 69 14.40 11.59 -4.97
CA SER A 69 15.37 10.97 -5.90
C SER A 69 14.94 11.14 -7.35
N GLY A 70 13.65 10.96 -7.61
CA GLY A 70 13.11 11.12 -8.95
C GLY A 70 13.22 12.55 -9.43
N MET A 71 12.93 13.50 -8.57
CA MET A 71 13.05 14.91 -8.92
C MET A 71 14.49 15.30 -9.19
N GLU A 72 15.41 14.81 -8.39
CA GLU A 72 16.83 15.06 -8.60
C GLU A 72 17.32 14.46 -9.90
N GLY A 73 16.84 13.26 -10.23
CA GLY A 73 17.23 12.60 -11.46
C GLY A 73 16.76 13.32 -12.71
N GLU A 74 15.73 14.11 -12.61
CA GLU A 74 15.20 14.87 -13.75
C GLU A 74 15.94 16.17 -13.98
N THR A 75 16.67 16.60 -13.02
CA THR A 75 17.43 17.84 -13.15
C THR A 75 18.84 17.57 -13.62
#